data_a163aa9751d83c7852a658a8602c3d3c
#
_entry.id   a163aa9751d83c7852a658a8602c3d3c
#
_cell.length_a   1.000
_cell.length_b   1.000
_cell.length_c   1.000
_cell.angle_alpha   90.00
_cell.angle_beta   90.00
_cell.angle_gamma   90.00
#
_symmetry.space_group_name_H-M   'P 1'
#
loop_
_entity.id
_entity.type
_entity.pdbx_description
1 polymer ?
#
loop_
_entity_poly.entity_id
_entity_poly.type
_entity_poly.pdbx_seq_one_letter_code
_entity_poly.pdbx_strand_id
1 'polypeptide(L)'
;MAFRRESPFRGRRLRLDEVLFERFAMSRAGNQFALHLAPRIDKVLIPRTKGRLSVSGFDRVGLVTSTGAKSGQPRTHPLNLIDDSDGLLAIGSNYGRPKHPAWSANLLAHPECTVEFRGSPTRYRAELLTGDARASAWATAVDFYAGYESYRAACAPREIRVFRLRPIGG
;
A
#
# COMPACT_ATOMS: atom_id res chain seq x y z
N MET A 1 20.97 -26.09 12.79
CA MET A 1 20.29 -25.85 11.50
C MET A 1 19.81 -24.40 11.49
N ALA A 2 20.58 -23.49 10.90
CA ALA A 2 20.31 -22.05 10.96
C ALA A 2 19.27 -21.69 9.89
N PHE A 3 18.09 -21.27 10.30
CA PHE A 3 17.08 -20.68 9.42
C PHE A 3 17.64 -19.36 8.84
N ARG A 4 18.11 -19.40 7.59
CA ARG A 4 18.34 -18.22 6.79
C ARG A 4 16.97 -17.60 6.48
N ARG A 5 16.56 -16.59 7.23
CA ARG A 5 15.44 -15.74 6.86
C ARG A 5 15.88 -14.88 5.68
N GLU A 6 15.36 -15.19 4.51
CA GLU A 6 15.51 -14.31 3.34
C GLU A 6 14.81 -12.98 3.61
N SER A 7 15.46 -11.87 3.23
CA SER A 7 14.90 -10.52 3.33
C SER A 7 13.58 -10.44 2.55
N PRO A 8 12.53 -9.77 3.05
CA PRO A 8 11.31 -9.53 2.31
C PRO A 8 11.50 -8.69 1.03
N PHE A 9 12.66 -8.05 0.87
CA PHE A 9 13.06 -7.33 -0.34
C PHE A 9 14.06 -8.17 -1.14
N ARG A 10 13.58 -8.94 -2.12
CA ARG A 10 14.43 -9.81 -2.94
C ARG A 10 15.45 -9.01 -3.75
N GLY A 11 16.72 -9.40 -3.69
CA GLY A 11 17.76 -9.06 -4.67
C GLY A 11 18.77 -8.00 -4.25
N ARG A 12 18.68 -7.37 -3.06
CA ARG A 12 19.67 -6.39 -2.59
C ARG A 12 20.25 -6.81 -1.23
N ARG A 13 21.56 -6.68 -1.04
CA ARG A 13 22.18 -6.76 0.29
C ARG A 13 21.71 -5.56 1.11
N LEU A 14 20.92 -5.81 2.15
CA LEU A 14 20.47 -4.76 3.06
C LEU A 14 21.64 -4.22 3.87
N ARG A 15 21.65 -2.90 4.08
CA ARG A 15 22.56 -2.24 5.02
C ARG A 15 22.12 -2.55 6.44
N LEU A 16 23.02 -2.41 7.41
CA LEU A 16 22.76 -2.74 8.82
C LEU A 16 21.58 -1.92 9.40
N ASP A 17 21.46 -0.66 8.98
CA ASP A 17 20.37 0.24 9.30
C ASP A 17 19.01 -0.23 8.74
N GLU A 18 18.99 -0.80 7.53
CA GLU A 18 17.81 -1.38 6.90
C GLU A 18 17.34 -2.63 7.66
N VAL A 19 18.27 -3.49 8.10
CA VAL A 19 17.96 -4.70 8.89
C VAL A 19 17.39 -4.33 10.26
N LEU A 20 17.94 -3.31 10.93
CA LEU A 20 17.44 -2.83 12.21
C LEU A 20 16.05 -2.21 12.07
N PHE A 21 15.82 -1.45 10.99
CA PHE A 21 14.51 -0.89 10.68
C PHE A 21 13.46 -1.97 10.40
N GLU A 22 13.81 -3.00 9.62
CA GLU A 22 12.91 -4.15 9.39
C GLU A 22 12.52 -4.84 10.70
N ARG A 23 13.49 -5.11 11.59
CA ARG A 23 13.22 -5.73 12.89
C ARG A 23 12.31 -4.88 13.76
N PHE A 24 12.50 -3.55 13.74
CA PHE A 24 11.61 -2.63 14.43
C PHE A 24 10.20 -2.63 13.80
N ALA A 25 10.09 -2.51 12.48
CA ALA A 25 8.82 -2.51 11.76
C ALA A 25 8.01 -3.80 11.99
N MET A 26 8.68 -4.95 12.15
CA MET A 26 8.06 -6.24 12.46
C MET A 26 7.76 -6.42 13.96
N SER A 27 8.21 -5.52 14.84
CA SER A 27 7.87 -5.56 16.27
C SER A 27 6.45 -5.05 16.53
N ARG A 28 5.86 -5.41 17.69
CA ARG A 28 4.55 -4.88 18.10
C ARG A 28 4.54 -3.34 18.16
N ALA A 29 5.61 -2.74 18.66
CA ALA A 29 5.76 -1.28 18.76
C ALA A 29 5.87 -0.63 17.37
N GLY A 30 6.70 -1.20 16.49
CA GLY A 30 6.86 -0.72 15.11
C GLY A 30 5.57 -0.85 14.30
N ASN A 31 4.83 -1.94 14.48
CA ASN A 31 3.53 -2.13 13.84
C ASN A 31 2.48 -1.10 14.32
N GLN A 32 2.45 -0.78 15.61
CA GLN A 32 1.57 0.27 16.15
C GLN A 32 1.98 1.66 15.64
N PHE A 33 3.27 1.96 15.56
CA PHE A 33 3.79 3.18 14.98
C PHE A 33 3.39 3.31 13.50
N ALA A 34 3.63 2.28 12.70
CA ALA A 34 3.28 2.22 11.29
C ALA A 34 1.76 2.39 11.06
N LEU A 35 0.93 1.84 11.96
CA LEU A 35 -0.52 1.89 11.86
C LEU A 35 -1.13 3.26 12.21
N HIS A 36 -0.57 3.93 13.21
CA HIS A 36 -1.26 5.09 13.81
C HIS A 36 -0.52 6.42 13.58
N LEU A 37 0.80 6.40 13.60
CA LEU A 37 1.61 7.62 13.55
C LEU A 37 2.21 7.88 12.18
N ALA A 38 2.81 6.87 11.55
CA ALA A 38 3.46 7.04 10.25
C ALA A 38 2.50 7.59 9.17
N PRO A 39 1.23 7.13 9.03
CA PRO A 39 0.31 7.70 8.05
C PRO A 39 -0.06 9.16 8.30
N ARG A 40 -0.04 9.61 9.58
CA ARG A 40 -0.31 11.02 9.90
C ARG A 40 0.86 11.91 9.52
N ILE A 41 2.08 11.43 9.77
CA ILE A 41 3.31 12.13 9.39
C ILE A 41 3.44 12.18 7.87
N ASP A 42 3.18 11.08 7.19
CA ASP A 42 3.28 10.97 5.73
C ASP A 42 2.29 11.88 4.98
N LYS A 43 1.10 12.12 5.53
CA LYS A 43 0.16 13.11 4.98
C LYS A 43 0.74 14.52 4.86
N VAL A 44 1.67 14.87 5.75
CA VAL A 44 2.31 16.18 5.77
C VAL A 44 3.66 16.14 5.05
N LEU A 45 4.40 15.04 5.22
CA LEU A 45 5.77 14.90 4.73
C LEU A 45 5.82 14.66 3.22
N ILE A 46 4.99 13.76 2.70
CA ILE A 46 4.97 13.38 1.29
C ILE A 46 4.71 14.59 0.38
N PRO A 47 3.67 15.43 0.59
CA PRO A 47 3.43 16.60 -0.25
C PRO A 47 4.57 17.62 -0.19
N ARG A 48 5.13 17.88 1.02
CA ARG A 48 6.22 18.84 1.21
C ARG A 48 7.53 18.39 0.58
N THR A 49 7.77 17.10 0.52
CA THR A 49 9.02 16.52 -0.02
C THR A 49 8.86 15.98 -1.45
N LYS A 50 7.69 16.20 -2.08
CA LYS A 50 7.34 15.67 -3.41
C LYS A 50 7.57 14.14 -3.48
N GLY A 51 7.20 13.42 -2.43
CA GLY A 51 7.33 11.97 -2.34
C GLY A 51 8.74 11.46 -2.02
N ARG A 52 9.72 12.36 -1.76
CA ARG A 52 11.12 11.95 -1.49
C ARG A 52 11.34 11.36 -0.11
N LEU A 53 10.51 11.72 0.86
CA LEU A 53 10.60 11.24 2.23
C LEU A 53 9.26 10.66 2.67
N SER A 54 9.31 9.44 3.21
CA SER A 54 8.20 8.78 3.86
C SER A 54 8.69 8.11 5.13
N VAL A 55 7.95 8.30 6.23
CA VAL A 55 8.27 7.65 7.52
C VAL A 55 7.85 6.17 7.51
N SER A 56 6.94 5.81 6.60
CA SER A 56 6.54 4.40 6.39
C SER A 56 7.66 3.54 5.78
N GLY A 57 8.79 4.15 5.39
CA GLY A 57 9.99 3.44 4.92
C GLY A 57 9.87 2.78 3.56
N PHE A 58 8.85 3.15 2.78
CA PHE A 58 8.65 2.64 1.43
C PHE A 58 8.90 3.76 0.40
N ASP A 59 9.79 3.53 -0.53
CA ASP A 59 10.08 4.45 -1.64
C ASP A 59 8.89 4.67 -2.59
N ARG A 60 7.76 4.03 -2.32
CA ARG A 60 6.60 3.94 -3.21
C ARG A 60 5.28 4.31 -2.54
N VAL A 61 5.33 5.20 -1.55
CA VAL A 61 4.12 5.72 -0.93
C VAL A 61 3.58 6.88 -1.75
N GLY A 62 2.34 6.75 -2.21
CA GLY A 62 1.57 7.82 -2.84
C GLY A 62 0.38 8.23 -1.97
N LEU A 63 -0.13 9.43 -2.18
CA LEU A 63 -1.37 9.91 -1.58
C LEU A 63 -2.53 9.61 -2.52
N VAL A 64 -3.48 8.80 -2.07
CA VAL A 64 -4.71 8.49 -2.79
C VAL A 64 -5.86 9.22 -2.14
N THR A 65 -6.46 10.15 -2.88
CA THR A 65 -7.66 10.89 -2.47
C THR A 65 -8.87 10.29 -3.15
N SER A 66 -9.73 9.66 -2.36
CA SER A 66 -10.99 9.03 -2.79
C SER A 66 -12.20 9.73 -2.19
N THR A 67 -13.37 9.57 -2.81
CA THR A 67 -14.65 10.06 -2.27
C THR A 67 -15.15 9.09 -1.21
N GLY A 68 -15.45 9.58 -0.01
CA GLY A 68 -15.95 8.78 1.11
C GLY A 68 -17.29 8.13 0.78
N ALA A 69 -17.35 6.78 0.83
CA ALA A 69 -18.53 5.99 0.47
C ALA A 69 -19.83 6.39 1.19
N LYS A 70 -19.73 6.87 2.44
CA LYS A 70 -20.89 7.28 3.25
C LYS A 70 -21.05 8.80 3.30
N SER A 71 -19.95 9.55 3.27
CA SER A 71 -19.98 10.99 3.54
C SER A 71 -19.92 11.85 2.27
N GLY A 72 -19.56 11.27 1.12
CA GLY A 72 -19.29 12.02 -0.10
C GLY A 72 -18.07 12.95 -0.02
N GLN A 73 -17.41 13.04 1.13
CA GLN A 73 -16.30 13.96 1.36
C GLN A 73 -14.97 13.36 0.90
N PRO A 74 -14.02 14.17 0.40
CA PRO A 74 -12.69 13.72 0.03
C PRO A 74 -11.96 13.10 1.24
N ARG A 75 -11.29 11.97 1.01
CA ARG A 75 -10.50 11.24 2.00
C ARG A 75 -9.16 10.85 1.41
N THR A 76 -8.10 11.41 1.96
CA THR A 76 -6.73 11.13 1.53
C THR A 76 -6.07 10.12 2.43
N HIS A 77 -5.46 9.10 1.81
CA HIS A 77 -4.73 8.03 2.49
C HIS A 77 -3.36 7.81 1.83
N PRO A 78 -2.28 7.68 2.61
CA PRO A 78 -1.01 7.21 2.10
C PRO A 78 -1.12 5.71 1.84
N LEU A 79 -0.77 5.28 0.63
CA LEU A 79 -0.79 3.87 0.21
C LEU A 79 0.54 3.51 -0.47
N ASN A 80 1.01 2.29 -0.24
CA ASN A 80 2.03 1.72 -1.10
C ASN A 80 1.41 1.46 -2.47
N LEU A 81 1.99 2.09 -3.50
CA LEU A 81 1.59 1.93 -4.88
C LEU A 81 2.68 1.18 -5.63
N ILE A 82 2.28 0.13 -6.33
CA ILE A 82 3.18 -0.75 -7.06
C ILE A 82 2.96 -0.53 -8.54
N ASP A 83 4.04 -0.32 -9.29
CA ASP A 83 3.94 -0.18 -10.75
C ASP A 83 3.38 -1.47 -11.36
N ASP A 84 2.46 -1.33 -12.29
CA ASP A 84 1.84 -2.41 -13.06
C ASP A 84 1.79 -2.01 -14.54
N SER A 85 1.59 -2.96 -15.44
CA SER A 85 1.60 -2.73 -16.90
C SER A 85 0.66 -1.60 -17.33
N ASP A 86 -0.49 -1.47 -16.66
CA ASP A 86 -1.58 -0.57 -17.04
C ASP A 86 -1.86 0.53 -16.00
N GLY A 87 -0.95 0.76 -15.06
CA GLY A 87 -1.14 1.75 -14.02
C GLY A 87 -0.46 1.41 -12.70
N LEU A 88 -1.18 1.48 -11.60
CA LEU A 88 -0.66 1.24 -10.26
C LEU A 88 -1.53 0.21 -9.53
N LEU A 89 -0.91 -0.68 -8.76
CA LEU A 89 -1.64 -1.57 -7.84
C LEU A 89 -1.73 -0.95 -6.45
N ALA A 90 -2.91 -1.06 -5.85
CA ALA A 90 -3.19 -0.71 -4.46
C ALA A 90 -3.73 -1.93 -3.71
N ILE A 91 -3.04 -2.35 -2.64
CA ILE A 91 -3.31 -3.59 -1.92
C ILE A 91 -4.03 -3.30 -0.60
N GLY A 92 -5.28 -3.75 -0.49
CA GLY A 92 -6.16 -3.54 0.67
C GLY A 92 -5.84 -4.45 1.86
N SER A 93 -4.56 -4.64 2.18
CA SER A 93 -4.10 -5.57 3.22
C SER A 93 -4.57 -5.18 4.64
N ASN A 94 -4.62 -3.88 4.93
CA ASN A 94 -4.89 -3.36 6.28
C ASN A 94 -4.02 -4.01 7.36
N TYR A 95 -2.76 -4.33 7.04
CA TYR A 95 -1.81 -5.00 7.93
C TYR A 95 -2.34 -6.34 8.49
N GLY A 96 -3.12 -7.08 7.71
CA GLY A 96 -3.71 -8.37 8.13
C GLY A 96 -4.86 -8.26 9.13
N ARG A 97 -5.42 -7.07 9.36
CA ARG A 97 -6.59 -6.89 10.26
C ARG A 97 -7.86 -7.51 9.66
N PRO A 98 -8.82 -7.96 10.50
CA PRO A 98 -10.06 -8.60 10.02
C PRO A 98 -10.93 -7.70 9.13
N LYS A 99 -10.90 -6.38 9.32
CA LYS A 99 -11.71 -5.42 8.55
C LYS A 99 -10.95 -4.89 7.33
N HIS A 100 -11.67 -4.67 6.23
CA HIS A 100 -11.12 -3.96 5.09
C HIS A 100 -10.74 -2.52 5.45
N PRO A 101 -9.68 -1.93 4.83
CA PRO A 101 -9.39 -0.52 4.98
C PRO A 101 -10.51 0.33 4.37
N ALA A 102 -10.83 1.46 5.00
CA ALA A 102 -11.95 2.32 4.60
C ALA A 102 -11.81 2.84 3.15
N TRP A 103 -10.59 3.15 2.72
CA TRP A 103 -10.34 3.61 1.36
C TRP A 103 -10.76 2.60 0.29
N SER A 104 -10.66 1.30 0.58
CA SER A 104 -11.07 0.27 -0.37
C SER A 104 -12.61 0.20 -0.53
N ALA A 105 -13.37 0.54 0.49
CA ALA A 105 -14.82 0.69 0.38
C ALA A 105 -15.19 1.97 -0.39
N ASN A 106 -14.41 3.03 -0.21
CA ASN A 106 -14.58 4.27 -0.97
C ASN A 106 -14.41 4.03 -2.49
N LEU A 107 -13.33 3.34 -2.88
CA LEU A 107 -13.05 3.03 -4.30
C LEU A 107 -14.08 2.07 -4.92
N LEU A 108 -14.72 1.21 -4.12
CA LEU A 108 -15.82 0.38 -4.61
C LEU A 108 -17.08 1.22 -4.89
N ALA A 109 -17.39 2.18 -4.01
CA ALA A 109 -18.56 3.02 -4.17
C ALA A 109 -18.35 4.14 -5.22
N HIS A 110 -17.15 4.71 -5.25
CA HIS A 110 -16.74 5.80 -6.12
C HIS A 110 -15.36 5.48 -6.72
N PRO A 111 -15.29 4.87 -7.91
CA PRO A 111 -14.04 4.34 -8.44
C PRO A 111 -13.05 5.41 -8.89
N GLU A 112 -13.47 6.66 -9.06
CA GLU A 112 -12.56 7.74 -9.42
C GLU A 112 -11.82 8.27 -8.18
N CYS A 113 -10.51 8.50 -8.34
CA CYS A 113 -9.65 9.03 -7.31
C CYS A 113 -8.55 9.91 -7.90
N THR A 114 -7.92 10.71 -7.06
CA THR A 114 -6.69 11.42 -7.40
C THR A 114 -5.53 10.76 -6.70
N VAL A 115 -4.44 10.55 -7.43
CA VAL A 115 -3.20 9.97 -6.90
C VAL A 115 -2.08 10.99 -7.07
N GLU A 116 -1.43 11.34 -5.97
CA GLU A 116 -0.17 12.07 -5.97
C GLU A 116 0.97 11.08 -5.70
N PHE A 117 1.68 10.71 -6.76
CA PHE A 117 2.74 9.72 -6.73
C PHE A 117 3.85 10.13 -7.70
N ARG A 118 5.07 10.35 -7.16
CA ARG A 118 6.27 10.76 -7.93
C ARG A 118 6.10 12.03 -8.79
N GLY A 119 5.16 12.89 -8.47
CA GLY A 119 4.92 14.10 -9.25
C GLY A 119 3.62 14.80 -8.91
N SER A 120 3.03 15.44 -9.91
CA SER A 120 1.76 16.14 -9.76
C SER A 120 0.58 15.19 -9.58
N PRO A 121 -0.48 15.60 -8.88
CA PRO A 121 -1.69 14.82 -8.75
C PRO A 121 -2.30 14.50 -10.13
N THR A 122 -2.63 13.24 -10.34
CA THR A 122 -3.23 12.72 -11.58
C THR A 122 -4.52 11.99 -11.23
N ARG A 123 -5.52 12.04 -12.12
CA ARG A 123 -6.78 11.31 -11.95
C ARG A 123 -6.63 9.85 -12.39
N TYR A 124 -7.23 8.97 -11.60
CA TYR A 124 -7.25 7.52 -11.85
C TYR A 124 -8.66 6.96 -11.67
N ARG A 125 -8.93 5.85 -12.34
CA ARG A 125 -10.09 5.00 -12.09
C ARG A 125 -9.61 3.69 -11.48
N ALA A 126 -10.18 3.33 -10.33
CA ALA A 126 -9.90 2.09 -9.64
C ALA A 126 -10.77 0.95 -10.19
N GLU A 127 -10.13 -0.18 -10.45
CA GLU A 127 -10.75 -1.44 -10.85
C GLU A 127 -10.44 -2.49 -9.77
N LEU A 128 -11.47 -3.11 -9.18
CA LEU A 128 -11.28 -4.26 -8.31
C LEU A 128 -10.93 -5.48 -9.17
N LEU A 129 -9.75 -6.04 -8.98
CA LEU A 129 -9.29 -7.20 -9.72
C LEU A 129 -9.87 -8.50 -9.14
N THR A 130 -10.26 -9.42 -10.03
CA THR A 130 -10.76 -10.75 -9.71
C THR A 130 -10.10 -11.79 -10.63
N GLY A 131 -10.28 -13.08 -10.33
CA GLY A 131 -9.77 -14.17 -11.18
C GLY A 131 -8.28 -14.08 -11.46
N ASP A 132 -7.87 -14.38 -12.69
CA ASP A 132 -6.47 -14.43 -13.13
C ASP A 132 -5.78 -13.08 -13.05
N ALA A 133 -6.48 -11.98 -13.34
CA ALA A 133 -5.94 -10.63 -13.22
C ALA A 133 -5.55 -10.32 -11.77
N ARG A 134 -6.37 -10.74 -10.82
CA ARG A 134 -6.05 -10.62 -9.39
C ARG A 134 -4.89 -11.52 -9.00
N ALA A 135 -4.84 -12.76 -9.49
CA ALA A 135 -3.76 -13.70 -9.17
C ALA A 135 -2.41 -13.16 -9.64
N SER A 136 -2.34 -12.64 -10.87
CA SER A 136 -1.14 -12.01 -11.43
C SER A 136 -0.72 -10.78 -10.63
N ALA A 137 -1.65 -9.87 -10.35
CA ALA A 137 -1.37 -8.67 -9.54
C ALA A 137 -0.96 -9.00 -8.10
N TRP A 138 -1.51 -10.08 -7.52
CA TRP A 138 -1.09 -10.57 -6.21
C TRP A 138 0.35 -11.09 -6.23
N ALA A 139 0.74 -11.83 -7.26
CA ALA A 139 2.12 -12.29 -7.42
C ALA A 139 3.10 -11.10 -7.49
N THR A 140 2.77 -10.06 -8.29
CA THR A 140 3.53 -8.81 -8.35
C THR A 140 3.62 -8.12 -6.98
N ALA A 141 2.52 -8.09 -6.23
CA ALA A 141 2.51 -7.49 -4.89
C ALA A 141 3.39 -8.27 -3.90
N VAL A 142 3.37 -9.60 -3.93
CA VAL A 142 4.20 -10.45 -3.06
C VAL A 142 5.68 -10.36 -3.44
N ASP A 143 6.00 -10.25 -4.72
CA ASP A 143 7.38 -10.01 -5.17
C ASP A 143 7.90 -8.64 -4.70
N PHE A 144 7.04 -7.63 -4.72
CA PHE A 144 7.36 -6.32 -4.16
C PHE A 144 7.56 -6.37 -2.63
N TYR A 145 6.67 -7.05 -1.90
CA TYR A 145 6.72 -7.17 -0.44
C TYR A 145 6.14 -8.50 0.03
N ALA A 146 7.01 -9.45 0.36
CA ALA A 146 6.63 -10.81 0.80
C ALA A 146 5.71 -10.83 2.04
N GLY A 147 5.71 -9.75 2.86
CA GLY A 147 4.84 -9.61 4.03
C GLY A 147 3.35 -9.61 3.71
N TYR A 148 2.95 -9.40 2.46
CA TYR A 148 1.53 -9.51 2.05
C TYR A 148 0.97 -10.92 2.25
N GLU A 149 1.80 -11.98 2.12
CA GLU A 149 1.38 -13.36 2.44
C GLU A 149 1.05 -13.54 3.93
N SER A 150 1.87 -12.97 4.80
CA SER A 150 1.58 -12.98 6.24
C SER A 150 0.28 -12.24 6.57
N TYR A 151 0.03 -11.12 5.88
CA TYR A 151 -1.21 -10.36 6.05
C TYR A 151 -2.43 -11.12 5.53
N ARG A 152 -2.28 -11.87 4.42
CA ARG A 152 -3.32 -12.74 3.88
C ARG A 152 -3.69 -13.83 4.87
N ALA A 153 -2.70 -14.51 5.45
CA ALA A 153 -2.92 -15.53 6.46
C ALA A 153 -3.58 -14.96 7.73
N ALA A 154 -3.12 -13.79 8.19
CA ALA A 154 -3.63 -13.17 9.43
C ALA A 154 -5.07 -12.66 9.34
N CYS A 155 -5.53 -12.28 8.14
CA CYS A 155 -6.88 -11.73 7.98
C CYS A 155 -7.92 -12.75 7.50
N ALA A 156 -7.54 -14.01 7.30
CA ALA A 156 -8.47 -15.05 6.87
C ALA A 156 -9.69 -15.15 7.81
N PRO A 157 -10.92 -15.38 7.32
CA PRO A 157 -11.30 -15.69 5.93
C PRO A 157 -11.45 -14.45 5.01
N ARG A 158 -11.14 -13.23 5.46
CA ARG A 158 -11.26 -12.02 4.64
C ARG A 158 -10.29 -12.09 3.46
N GLU A 159 -10.80 -11.96 2.25
CA GLU A 159 -9.97 -11.82 1.07
C GLU A 159 -9.42 -10.40 0.94
N ILE A 160 -8.10 -10.24 0.72
CA ILE A 160 -7.48 -8.94 0.50
C ILE A 160 -7.88 -8.41 -0.88
N ARG A 161 -8.50 -7.23 -0.91
CA ARG A 161 -8.85 -6.53 -2.16
C ARG A 161 -7.59 -6.02 -2.85
N VAL A 162 -7.52 -6.25 -4.14
CA VAL A 162 -6.45 -5.76 -5.03
C VAL A 162 -7.09 -4.85 -6.06
N PHE A 163 -6.66 -3.58 -6.09
CA PHE A 163 -7.15 -2.62 -7.07
C PHE A 163 -6.04 -2.31 -8.07
N ARG A 164 -6.42 -2.20 -9.34
CA ARG A 164 -5.63 -1.53 -10.37
C ARG A 164 -6.17 -0.11 -10.53
N LEU A 165 -5.29 0.87 -10.43
CA LEU A 165 -5.58 2.27 -10.66
C LEU A 165 -5.10 2.62 -12.06
N ARG A 166 -6.01 2.85 -13.00
CA ARG A 166 -5.71 3.26 -14.37
C ARG A 166 -5.77 4.78 -14.49
N PRO A 167 -4.77 5.44 -15.08
CA PRO A 167 -4.85 6.88 -15.32
C PRO A 167 -6.01 7.20 -16.25
N ILE A 168 -6.74 8.29 -15.95
CA ILE A 168 -7.83 8.82 -16.75
C ILE A 168 -7.59 10.29 -17.06
N GLY A 169 -7.61 10.62 -18.35
CA GLY A 169 -7.41 12.00 -18.81
C GLY A 169 -5.93 12.39 -18.85
N GLY A 170 -5.30 12.14 -19.95
CA GLY A 170 -4.18 12.87 -20.51
C GLY A 170 -4.71 13.76 -21.60
#